data_12352aaf534c42fd3d8f6bec61f45eb4
#
_entry.id   12352aaf534c42fd3d8f6bec61f45eb4
#
_cell.length_a   1.000
_cell.length_b   1.000
_cell.length_c   1.000
_cell.angle_alpha   90.00
_cell.angle_beta   90.00
_cell.angle_gamma   90.00
#
_symmetry.space_group_name_H-M   'P 1'
#
loop_
_entity.id
_entity.type
_entity.pdbx_description
1 polymer ?
#
loop_
_entity_poly.entity_id
_entity_poly.type
_entity_poly.pdbx_seq_one_letter_code
_entity_poly.pdbx_strand_id
1 'polypeptide(L)'
;EWFGDHIIVKYDYTSDNILHDMPSGVPMTDIYKTLNSCGFSSPPSWLKPYSVLSNGEKMRCDIARACLEQRDMIVFDEFTSVVDRTVAQIGSFALQKAIRRNGKKFIAVTCHYDVQDWLMPDWVFNTDTMTFQSYSVEEQKKNRPSIELRIHEVSQAQDKERMWNVFRKYHYLNYGFNKAAKVFIAYANGALCAFCAVLPFPHPTKKNTWREHRTVVLPDYQGIGIGHQLSN
;
A
#
# COMPACT_ATOMS: atom_id res chain seq x y z
N GLU A 1 1.50 -17.58 25.79
CA GLU A 1 1.61 -19.02 25.42
C GLU A 1 0.58 -19.44 24.35
N TRP A 2 -0.69 -18.98 24.43
CA TRP A 2 -1.76 -19.39 23.49
C TRP A 2 -1.54 -18.98 22.03
N PHE A 3 -0.79 -17.91 21.79
CA PHE A 3 -0.55 -17.35 20.46
C PHE A 3 0.94 -17.42 20.03
N GLY A 4 1.79 -18.12 20.79
CA GLY A 4 3.26 -18.09 20.63
C GLY A 4 3.73 -18.26 19.19
N ASP A 5 3.26 -19.29 18.50
CA ASP A 5 3.67 -19.60 17.12
C ASP A 5 3.04 -18.67 16.05
N HIS A 6 2.08 -17.83 16.46
CA HIS A 6 1.38 -16.91 15.57
C HIS A 6 1.84 -15.46 15.70
N ILE A 7 2.63 -15.15 16.77
CA ILE A 7 3.11 -13.79 17.03
C ILE A 7 4.26 -13.45 16.06
N ILE A 8 4.11 -12.34 15.38
CA ILE A 8 5.15 -11.77 14.52
C ILE A 8 5.71 -10.56 15.25
N VAL A 9 6.87 -10.72 15.86
CA VAL A 9 7.63 -9.64 16.47
C VAL A 9 8.65 -9.09 15.48
N LYS A 10 9.36 -10.00 14.79
CA LYS A 10 10.39 -9.66 13.81
C LYS A 10 10.68 -10.85 12.92
N TYR A 11 10.87 -10.59 11.63
CA TYR A 11 11.44 -11.55 10.69
C TYR A 11 12.94 -11.32 10.48
N ASP A 12 13.68 -12.40 10.28
CA ASP A 12 15.06 -12.32 9.81
C ASP A 12 15.07 -12.23 8.28
N TYR A 13 15.73 -11.18 7.79
CA TYR A 13 15.98 -10.93 6.39
C TYR A 13 17.50 -10.86 6.19
N THR A 14 18.05 -11.82 5.49
CA THR A 14 19.50 -12.00 5.32
C THR A 14 19.97 -11.88 3.89
N SER A 15 19.04 -11.88 2.94
CA SER A 15 19.34 -11.89 1.51
C SER A 15 19.55 -10.47 0.94
N ASP A 16 20.19 -10.41 -0.23
CA ASP A 16 20.45 -9.17 -0.97
C ASP A 16 19.17 -8.50 -1.50
N ASN A 17 18.06 -9.23 -1.49
CA ASN A 17 16.74 -8.71 -1.87
C ASN A 17 15.64 -9.46 -1.12
N ILE A 18 14.51 -8.78 -0.91
CA ILE A 18 13.41 -9.31 -0.10
C ILE A 18 12.72 -10.52 -0.75
N LEU A 19 12.81 -10.70 -2.06
CA LEU A 19 12.14 -11.82 -2.74
C LEU A 19 12.75 -13.16 -2.34
N HIS A 20 14.05 -13.19 -2.08
CA HIS A 20 14.76 -14.39 -1.64
C HIS A 20 14.44 -14.76 -0.18
N ASP A 21 13.99 -13.81 0.62
CA ASP A 21 13.60 -14.03 2.01
C ASP A 21 12.11 -14.41 2.16
N MET A 22 11.36 -14.50 1.05
CA MET A 22 9.96 -14.96 1.09
C MET A 22 9.89 -16.48 1.33
N PRO A 23 8.77 -17.01 1.83
CA PRO A 23 8.66 -18.42 2.16
C PRO A 23 9.00 -19.33 0.97
N SER A 24 9.82 -20.36 1.21
CA SER A 24 10.25 -21.30 0.19
C SER A 24 9.07 -22.10 -0.38
N GLY A 25 9.13 -22.42 -1.68
CA GLY A 25 8.09 -23.19 -2.36
C GLY A 25 6.85 -22.38 -2.79
N VAL A 26 6.76 -21.09 -2.44
CA VAL A 26 5.69 -20.22 -2.92
C VAL A 26 6.01 -19.75 -4.34
N PRO A 27 5.06 -19.91 -5.30
CA PRO A 27 5.25 -19.41 -6.66
C PRO A 27 5.51 -17.90 -6.69
N MET A 28 6.44 -17.44 -7.54
CA MET A 28 6.79 -16.03 -7.67
C MET A 28 5.57 -15.15 -8.01
N THR A 29 4.63 -15.69 -8.79
CA THR A 29 3.38 -15.00 -9.11
C THR A 29 2.54 -14.68 -7.88
N ASP A 30 2.54 -15.56 -6.88
CA ASP A 30 1.77 -15.37 -5.65
C ASP A 30 2.49 -14.42 -4.68
N ILE A 31 3.83 -14.45 -4.67
CA ILE A 31 4.65 -13.46 -3.97
C ILE A 31 4.32 -12.06 -4.50
N TYR A 32 4.37 -11.85 -5.82
CA TYR A 32 4.08 -10.54 -6.42
C TYR A 32 2.65 -10.07 -6.15
N LYS A 33 1.66 -10.97 -6.29
CA LYS A 33 0.26 -10.65 -5.98
C LYS A 33 0.09 -10.23 -4.52
N THR A 34 0.74 -10.93 -3.60
CA THR A 34 0.63 -10.65 -2.17
C THR A 34 1.31 -9.34 -1.80
N LEU A 35 2.54 -9.09 -2.27
CA LEU A 35 3.22 -7.81 -2.09
C LEU A 35 2.35 -6.64 -2.57
N ASN A 36 1.81 -6.74 -3.78
CA ASN A 36 0.90 -5.72 -4.33
C ASN A 36 -0.37 -5.56 -3.48
N SER A 37 -0.97 -6.65 -3.01
CA SER A 37 -2.20 -6.60 -2.21
C SER A 37 -1.99 -5.97 -0.83
N CYS A 38 -0.78 -6.11 -0.27
CA CYS A 38 -0.37 -5.45 0.97
C CYS A 38 0.07 -3.99 0.77
N GLY A 39 -0.03 -3.46 -0.45
CA GLY A 39 0.34 -2.08 -0.75
C GLY A 39 1.82 -1.86 -0.99
N PHE A 40 2.61 -2.92 -1.19
CA PHE A 40 4.01 -2.85 -1.55
C PHE A 40 4.20 -3.10 -3.04
N SER A 41 3.79 -2.13 -3.87
CA SER A 41 3.73 -2.24 -5.35
C SER A 41 4.92 -1.57 -6.05
N SER A 42 6.12 -1.66 -5.46
CA SER A 42 7.36 -1.08 -6.02
C SER A 42 8.37 -2.16 -6.38
N PRO A 43 8.35 -2.73 -7.61
CA PRO A 43 9.31 -3.74 -8.03
C PRO A 43 10.78 -3.36 -7.82
N PRO A 44 11.22 -2.10 -8.02
CA PRO A 44 12.59 -1.72 -7.70
C PRO A 44 12.95 -1.87 -6.22
N SER A 45 11.98 -1.73 -5.30
CA SER A 45 12.19 -1.92 -3.86
C SER A 45 12.24 -3.42 -3.49
N TRP A 46 11.59 -4.30 -4.26
CA TRP A 46 11.64 -5.74 -4.01
C TRP A 46 13.02 -6.35 -4.27
N LEU A 47 13.82 -5.70 -5.13
CA LEU A 47 15.19 -6.09 -5.47
C LEU A 47 16.24 -5.50 -4.52
N LYS A 48 15.80 -4.89 -3.42
CA LYS A 48 16.68 -4.33 -2.39
C LYS A 48 16.68 -5.22 -1.15
N PRO A 49 17.78 -5.20 -0.37
CA PRO A 49 17.79 -5.83 0.94
C PRO A 49 16.80 -5.11 1.88
N TYR A 50 16.19 -5.87 2.78
CA TYR A 50 15.21 -5.36 3.74
C TYR A 50 15.72 -4.18 4.59
N SER A 51 17.01 -4.18 4.91
CA SER A 51 17.65 -3.17 5.75
C SER A 51 17.52 -1.74 5.21
N VAL A 52 17.48 -1.56 3.87
CA VAL A 52 17.42 -0.25 3.21
C VAL A 52 15.99 0.20 2.88
N LEU A 53 14.98 -0.61 3.19
CA LEU A 53 13.58 -0.24 3.02
C LEU A 53 13.17 0.81 4.06
N SER A 54 12.22 1.68 3.69
CA SER A 54 11.54 2.58 4.65
C SER A 54 10.73 1.77 5.67
N ASN A 55 10.41 2.35 6.82
CA ASN A 55 9.61 1.67 7.83
C ASN A 55 8.23 1.23 7.31
N GLY A 56 7.60 2.03 6.46
CA GLY A 56 6.34 1.66 5.81
C GLY A 56 6.48 0.49 4.83
N GLU A 57 7.57 0.45 4.04
CA GLU A 57 7.88 -0.68 3.16
C GLU A 57 8.19 -1.94 3.96
N LYS A 58 8.94 -1.82 5.07
CA LYS A 58 9.25 -2.92 5.99
C LYS A 58 7.98 -3.53 6.56
N MET A 59 7.10 -2.71 7.12
CA MET A 59 5.81 -3.17 7.66
C MET A 59 4.99 -3.93 6.61
N ARG A 60 4.88 -3.41 5.39
CA ARG A 60 4.14 -4.07 4.30
C ARG A 60 4.81 -5.35 3.83
N CYS A 61 6.14 -5.40 3.83
CA CYS A 61 6.93 -6.59 3.53
C CYS A 61 6.66 -7.70 4.55
N ASP A 62 6.72 -7.38 5.84
CA ASP A 62 6.46 -8.32 6.93
C ASP A 62 5.05 -8.89 6.87
N ILE A 63 4.07 -8.03 6.62
CA ILE A 63 2.67 -8.44 6.43
C ILE A 63 2.53 -9.37 5.22
N ALA A 64 3.16 -9.04 4.08
CA ALA A 64 3.11 -9.87 2.89
C ALA A 64 3.74 -11.25 3.14
N ARG A 65 4.89 -11.31 3.82
CA ARG A 65 5.53 -12.55 4.21
C ARG A 65 4.63 -13.39 5.11
N ALA A 66 4.02 -12.77 6.12
CA ALA A 66 3.05 -13.44 7.01
C ALA A 66 1.84 -13.99 6.26
N CYS A 67 1.33 -13.26 5.26
CA CYS A 67 0.24 -13.74 4.42
C CYS A 67 0.61 -14.94 3.55
N LEU A 68 1.89 -15.05 3.15
CA LEU A 68 2.39 -16.16 2.33
C LEU A 68 2.71 -17.40 3.15
N GLU A 69 2.98 -17.27 4.43
CA GLU A 69 3.22 -18.41 5.32
C GLU A 69 1.94 -19.23 5.49
N GLN A 70 2.10 -20.53 5.75
CA GLN A 70 0.99 -21.46 6.02
C GLN A 70 0.46 -21.30 7.46
N ARG A 71 0.02 -20.08 7.80
CA ARG A 71 -0.58 -19.76 9.08
C ARG A 71 -2.01 -19.26 8.87
N ASP A 72 -2.93 -19.81 9.61
CA ASP A 72 -4.34 -19.37 9.57
C ASP A 72 -4.57 -18.06 10.31
N MET A 73 -3.74 -17.81 11.32
CA MET A 73 -3.81 -16.63 12.17
C MET A 73 -2.46 -15.91 12.24
N ILE A 74 -2.50 -14.60 12.19
CA ILE A 74 -1.36 -13.70 12.29
C ILE A 74 -1.60 -12.76 13.45
N VAL A 75 -0.69 -12.73 14.43
CA VAL A 75 -0.69 -11.75 15.51
C VAL A 75 0.48 -10.83 15.31
N PHE A 76 0.20 -9.55 15.09
CA PHE A 76 1.22 -8.54 14.85
C PHE A 76 1.35 -7.63 16.06
N ASP A 77 2.47 -7.73 16.77
CA ASP A 77 2.75 -6.93 17.94
C ASP A 77 3.29 -5.56 17.56
N GLU A 78 3.02 -4.55 18.37
CA GLU A 78 3.37 -3.14 18.12
C GLU A 78 2.94 -2.62 16.74
N PHE A 79 1.76 -3.06 16.29
CA PHE A 79 1.25 -2.69 14.98
C PHE A 79 1.18 -1.17 14.80
N THR A 80 1.85 -0.66 13.76
CA THR A 80 2.00 0.76 13.40
C THR A 80 2.84 1.64 14.35
N SER A 81 3.52 1.09 15.34
CA SER A 81 4.29 1.88 16.31
C SER A 81 5.49 2.65 15.68
N VAL A 82 6.08 2.11 14.61
CA VAL A 82 7.29 2.65 13.97
C VAL A 82 7.04 3.43 12.68
N VAL A 83 5.79 3.67 12.31
CA VAL A 83 5.41 4.38 11.06
C VAL A 83 4.61 5.64 11.37
N ASP A 84 4.72 6.65 10.48
CA ASP A 84 3.89 7.84 10.61
C ASP A 84 2.40 7.53 10.39
N ARG A 85 1.52 8.44 10.85
CA ARG A 85 0.07 8.18 10.88
C ARG A 85 -0.55 8.03 9.48
N THR A 86 -0.01 8.70 8.46
CA THR A 86 -0.47 8.56 7.07
C THR A 86 -0.13 7.18 6.53
N VAL A 87 1.10 6.72 6.73
CA VAL A 87 1.55 5.38 6.35
C VAL A 87 0.77 4.31 7.10
N ALA A 88 0.53 4.50 8.40
CA ALA A 88 -0.27 3.62 9.23
C ALA A 88 -1.70 3.48 8.69
N GLN A 89 -2.35 4.60 8.35
CA GLN A 89 -3.70 4.63 7.78
C GLN A 89 -3.77 3.83 6.48
N ILE A 90 -2.93 4.19 5.50
CA ILE A 90 -2.91 3.57 4.17
C ILE A 90 -2.55 2.08 4.27
N GLY A 91 -1.53 1.76 5.08
CA GLY A 91 -1.10 0.38 5.31
C GLY A 91 -2.19 -0.48 5.96
N SER A 92 -2.89 0.05 6.96
CA SER A 92 -4.01 -0.64 7.62
C SER A 92 -5.16 -0.92 6.64
N PHE A 93 -5.48 0.03 5.76
CA PHE A 93 -6.47 -0.19 4.69
C PHE A 93 -6.07 -1.29 3.72
N ALA A 94 -4.84 -1.29 3.25
CA ALA A 94 -4.35 -2.32 2.34
C ALA A 94 -4.36 -3.69 3.04
N LEU A 95 -3.89 -3.74 4.28
CA LEU A 95 -3.82 -4.94 5.08
C LEU A 95 -5.19 -5.58 5.30
N GLN A 96 -6.19 -4.83 5.80
CA GLN A 96 -7.50 -5.40 6.09
C GLN A 96 -8.16 -6.02 4.84
N LYS A 97 -7.94 -5.41 3.67
CA LYS A 97 -8.40 -5.97 2.39
C LYS A 97 -7.66 -7.25 2.03
N ALA A 98 -6.34 -7.29 2.22
CA ALA A 98 -5.52 -8.46 1.93
C ALA A 98 -5.88 -9.63 2.84
N ILE A 99 -6.01 -9.42 4.14
CA ILE A 99 -6.38 -10.44 5.14
C ILE A 99 -7.75 -11.04 4.82
N ARG A 100 -8.77 -10.21 4.59
CA ARG A 100 -10.12 -10.68 4.27
C ARG A 100 -10.19 -11.43 2.95
N ARG A 101 -9.46 -10.97 1.93
CA ARG A 101 -9.37 -11.65 0.63
C ARG A 101 -8.74 -13.02 0.73
N ASN A 102 -7.73 -13.17 1.58
CA ASN A 102 -7.00 -14.44 1.78
C ASN A 102 -7.64 -15.34 2.83
N GLY A 103 -8.76 -14.93 3.43
CA GLY A 103 -9.47 -15.73 4.46
C GLY A 103 -8.67 -15.95 5.75
N LYS A 104 -7.64 -15.15 5.99
CA LYS A 104 -6.79 -15.26 7.19
C LYS A 104 -7.37 -14.48 8.37
N LYS A 105 -7.01 -14.89 9.58
CA LYS A 105 -7.30 -14.17 10.82
C LYS A 105 -6.12 -13.26 11.15
N PHE A 106 -6.42 -12.05 11.62
CA PHE A 106 -5.40 -11.08 11.98
C PHE A 106 -5.73 -10.40 13.31
N ILE A 107 -4.76 -10.33 14.21
CA ILE A 107 -4.86 -9.61 15.48
C ILE A 107 -3.77 -8.54 15.47
N ALA A 108 -4.16 -7.28 15.56
CA ALA A 108 -3.24 -6.18 15.77
C ALA A 108 -3.17 -5.84 17.27
N VAL A 109 -1.98 -5.88 17.84
CA VAL A 109 -1.71 -5.34 19.16
C VAL A 109 -1.08 -3.96 18.98
N THR A 110 -1.73 -2.92 19.47
CA THR A 110 -1.32 -1.53 19.21
C THR A 110 -1.68 -0.61 20.37
N CYS A 111 -0.88 0.42 20.60
CA CYS A 111 -1.19 1.51 21.52
C CYS A 111 -1.92 2.70 20.85
N HIS A 112 -2.25 2.58 19.55
CA HIS A 112 -2.85 3.65 18.77
C HIS A 112 -4.34 3.39 18.51
N TYR A 113 -5.21 4.21 19.08
CA TYR A 113 -6.66 4.06 18.98
C TYR A 113 -7.23 4.28 17.56
N ASP A 114 -6.62 5.15 16.74
CA ASP A 114 -7.04 5.46 15.38
C ASP A 114 -6.89 4.27 14.41
N VAL A 115 -6.07 3.29 14.73
CA VAL A 115 -5.93 2.04 13.98
C VAL A 115 -7.24 1.27 13.90
N GLN A 116 -8.08 1.36 14.92
CA GLN A 116 -9.39 0.72 14.95
C GLN A 116 -10.25 1.14 13.75
N ASP A 117 -10.32 2.44 13.45
CA ASP A 117 -11.12 2.97 12.35
C ASP A 117 -10.57 2.52 10.98
N TRP A 118 -9.27 2.31 10.88
CA TRP A 118 -8.61 1.95 9.63
C TRP A 118 -8.62 0.46 9.31
N LEU A 119 -8.48 -0.38 10.34
CA LEU A 119 -8.55 -1.84 10.20
C LEU A 119 -9.98 -2.34 10.06
N MET A 120 -10.97 -1.58 10.55
CA MET A 120 -12.38 -2.02 10.64
C MET A 120 -12.47 -3.42 11.25
N PRO A 121 -12.03 -3.61 12.50
CA PRO A 121 -11.91 -4.93 13.10
C PRO A 121 -13.30 -5.54 13.35
N ASP A 122 -13.36 -6.87 13.45
CA ASP A 122 -14.58 -7.58 13.85
C ASP A 122 -14.81 -7.45 15.36
N TRP A 123 -13.74 -7.23 16.12
CA TRP A 123 -13.78 -6.98 17.57
C TRP A 123 -12.58 -6.16 18.03
N VAL A 124 -12.75 -5.48 19.16
CA VAL A 124 -11.69 -4.74 19.87
C VAL A 124 -11.72 -5.11 21.34
N PHE A 125 -10.57 -5.41 21.90
CA PHE A 125 -10.36 -5.51 23.34
C PHE A 125 -9.48 -4.34 23.79
N ASN A 126 -10.04 -3.50 24.65
CA ASN A 126 -9.32 -2.37 25.24
C ASN A 126 -8.76 -2.76 26.61
N THR A 127 -7.43 -2.77 26.73
CA THR A 127 -6.74 -3.18 27.95
C THR A 127 -6.80 -2.14 29.06
N ASP A 128 -6.99 -0.84 28.73
CA ASP A 128 -7.07 0.22 29.74
C ASP A 128 -8.39 0.18 30.51
N THR A 129 -9.48 -0.14 29.80
CA THR A 129 -10.84 -0.22 30.34
C THR A 129 -11.28 -1.64 30.60
N MET A 130 -10.50 -2.63 30.20
CA MET A 130 -10.85 -4.08 30.26
C MET A 130 -12.19 -4.39 29.59
N THR A 131 -12.48 -3.71 28.47
CA THR A 131 -13.74 -3.86 27.73
C THR A 131 -13.54 -4.58 26.43
N PHE A 132 -14.50 -5.45 26.08
CA PHE A 132 -14.58 -6.14 24.79
C PHE A 132 -15.78 -5.61 24.01
N GLN A 133 -15.56 -5.25 22.76
CA GLN A 133 -16.57 -4.77 21.84
C GLN A 133 -16.49 -5.54 20.51
N SER A 134 -17.62 -6.04 20.03
CA SER A 134 -17.75 -6.66 18.71
C SER A 134 -18.49 -5.73 17.76
N TYR A 135 -18.17 -5.82 16.47
CA TYR A 135 -18.75 -5.00 15.41
C TYR A 135 -19.43 -5.88 14.37
N SER A 136 -20.64 -5.53 13.99
CA SER A 136 -21.33 -6.14 12.86
C SER A 136 -20.75 -5.64 11.52
N VAL A 137 -20.95 -6.41 10.46
CA VAL A 137 -20.55 -6.02 9.09
C VAL A 137 -21.22 -4.70 8.65
N GLU A 138 -22.43 -4.43 9.15
CA GLU A 138 -23.17 -3.20 8.83
C GLU A 138 -22.55 -1.98 9.52
N GLU A 139 -22.13 -2.10 10.76
CA GLU A 139 -21.42 -1.05 11.51
C GLU A 139 -20.06 -0.75 10.86
N GLN A 140 -19.32 -1.77 10.45
CA GLN A 140 -18.05 -1.60 9.73
C GLN A 140 -18.25 -0.86 8.41
N LYS A 141 -19.33 -1.14 7.67
CA LYS A 141 -19.64 -0.42 6.41
C LYS A 141 -19.98 1.05 6.63
N LYS A 142 -20.71 1.38 7.70
CA LYS A 142 -21.06 2.77 8.04
C LYS A 142 -19.83 3.60 8.44
N ASN A 143 -18.91 2.99 9.15
CA ASN A 143 -17.71 3.65 9.68
C ASN A 143 -16.51 3.56 8.71
N ARG A 144 -16.75 3.14 7.45
CA ARG A 144 -15.67 2.99 6.46
C ARG A 144 -15.00 4.34 6.20
N PRO A 145 -13.72 4.50 6.56
CA PRO A 145 -13.02 5.75 6.34
C PRO A 145 -12.93 6.06 4.85
N SER A 146 -13.13 7.30 4.48
CA SER A 146 -12.95 7.79 3.12
C SER A 146 -11.62 8.51 3.00
N ILE A 147 -10.91 8.27 1.90
CA ILE A 147 -9.74 9.05 1.53
C ILE A 147 -10.21 10.03 0.45
N GLU A 148 -10.11 11.32 0.76
CA GLU A 148 -10.43 12.36 -0.21
C GLU A 148 -9.31 12.42 -1.26
N LEU A 149 -9.63 12.06 -2.51
CA LEU A 149 -8.70 12.13 -3.62
C LEU A 149 -9.05 13.34 -4.50
N ARG A 150 -8.12 14.30 -4.58
CA ARG A 150 -8.23 15.46 -5.48
C ARG A 150 -7.22 15.32 -6.61
N ILE A 151 -7.69 15.44 -7.86
CA ILE A 151 -6.86 15.33 -9.06
C ILE A 151 -6.81 16.68 -9.74
N HIS A 152 -5.61 17.12 -10.11
CA HIS A 152 -5.37 18.39 -10.79
C HIS A 152 -4.57 18.18 -12.06
N GLU A 153 -4.95 18.87 -13.15
CA GLU A 153 -4.15 18.92 -14.37
C GLU A 153 -3.04 19.97 -14.19
N VAL A 154 -1.81 19.58 -14.54
CA VAL A 154 -0.65 20.47 -14.57
C VAL A 154 -0.44 20.95 -15.99
N SER A 155 -0.72 22.22 -16.26
CA SER A 155 -0.71 22.78 -17.63
C SER A 155 0.66 23.32 -18.05
N GLN A 156 1.41 23.97 -17.13
CA GLN A 156 2.66 24.62 -17.46
C GLN A 156 3.83 23.63 -17.58
N ALA A 157 4.64 23.76 -18.63
CA ALA A 157 5.75 22.86 -18.93
C ALA A 157 6.78 22.78 -17.78
N GLN A 158 7.04 23.89 -17.13
CA GLN A 158 7.98 24.02 -16.02
C GLN A 158 7.50 23.24 -14.79
N ASP A 159 6.20 23.33 -14.48
CA ASP A 159 5.58 22.61 -13.37
C ASP A 159 5.48 21.10 -13.65
N LYS A 160 5.22 20.70 -14.89
CA LYS A 160 5.24 19.27 -15.29
C LYS A 160 6.59 18.64 -14.99
N GLU A 161 7.68 19.32 -15.35
CA GLU A 161 9.03 18.83 -15.10
C GLU A 161 9.38 18.82 -13.61
N ARG A 162 8.96 19.85 -12.88
CA ARG A 162 9.12 19.92 -11.42
C ARG A 162 8.41 18.76 -10.74
N MET A 163 7.16 18.48 -11.12
CA MET A 163 6.41 17.34 -10.57
C MET A 163 7.08 16.03 -10.94
N TRP A 164 7.48 15.82 -12.20
CA TRP A 164 8.19 14.60 -12.57
C TRP A 164 9.46 14.35 -11.75
N ASN A 165 10.21 15.39 -11.43
CA ASN A 165 11.42 15.25 -10.60
C ASN A 165 11.15 14.71 -9.19
N VAL A 166 9.95 14.93 -8.64
CA VAL A 166 9.53 14.33 -7.35
C VAL A 166 9.28 12.84 -7.50
N PHE A 167 8.64 12.43 -8.60
CA PHE A 167 8.16 11.05 -8.78
C PHE A 167 9.12 10.13 -9.50
N ARG A 168 10.03 10.65 -10.35
CA ARG A 168 10.89 9.84 -11.25
C ARG A 168 11.69 8.75 -10.53
N LYS A 169 12.13 8.99 -9.30
CA LYS A 169 12.92 8.03 -8.53
C LYS A 169 12.15 6.75 -8.14
N TYR A 170 10.83 6.81 -8.20
CA TYR A 170 9.94 5.69 -7.89
C TYR A 170 9.43 4.97 -9.14
N HIS A 171 9.78 5.46 -10.33
CA HIS A 171 9.40 4.84 -11.59
C HIS A 171 10.54 3.98 -12.12
N TYR A 172 10.23 2.79 -12.63
CA TYR A 172 11.23 1.88 -13.20
C TYR A 172 11.98 2.45 -14.41
N LEU A 173 11.35 3.37 -15.15
CA LEU A 173 12.00 4.20 -16.19
C LEU A 173 12.19 5.61 -15.64
N ASN A 174 13.34 5.87 -15.02
CA ASN A 174 13.65 7.15 -14.39
C ASN A 174 14.09 8.26 -15.36
N TYR A 175 14.04 8.00 -16.67
CA TYR A 175 14.31 8.99 -17.72
C TYR A 175 13.24 10.08 -17.77
N GLY A 176 13.47 11.10 -18.59
CA GLY A 176 12.48 12.13 -18.84
C GLY A 176 11.16 11.59 -19.38
N PHE A 177 10.12 12.38 -19.29
CA PHE A 177 8.84 12.09 -19.94
C PHE A 177 8.63 13.01 -21.13
N ASN A 178 7.71 12.64 -22.03
CA ASN A 178 7.38 13.48 -23.20
C ASN A 178 6.69 14.78 -22.72
N LYS A 179 7.29 15.93 -23.03
CA LYS A 179 6.79 17.25 -22.61
C LYS A 179 5.41 17.61 -23.20
N ALA A 180 5.02 16.98 -24.31
CA ALA A 180 3.69 17.14 -24.92
C ALA A 180 2.58 16.35 -24.16
N ALA A 181 2.96 15.50 -23.21
CA ALA A 181 1.99 14.76 -22.41
C ALA A 181 1.11 15.70 -21.60
N LYS A 182 -0.18 15.35 -21.46
CA LYS A 182 -1.00 15.88 -20.38
C LYS A 182 -0.56 15.25 -19.07
N VAL A 183 -0.45 16.06 -18.03
CA VAL A 183 0.02 15.63 -16.72
C VAL A 183 -1.05 15.88 -15.68
N PHE A 184 -1.32 14.87 -14.87
CA PHE A 184 -2.21 14.93 -13.74
C PHE A 184 -1.45 14.57 -12.47
N ILE A 185 -1.73 15.28 -11.40
CA ILE A 185 -1.23 14.98 -10.05
C ILE A 185 -2.41 14.74 -9.12
N ALA A 186 -2.23 13.86 -8.18
CA ALA A 186 -3.24 13.55 -7.19
C ALA A 186 -2.77 13.87 -5.77
N TYR A 187 -3.70 14.33 -4.96
CA TYR A 187 -3.56 14.57 -3.53
C TYR A 187 -4.52 13.67 -2.78
N ALA A 188 -4.04 12.94 -1.80
CA ALA A 188 -4.84 12.17 -0.87
C ALA A 188 -4.87 12.89 0.49
N ASN A 189 -6.05 13.26 0.96
CA ASN A 189 -6.22 14.06 2.20
C ASN A 189 -5.32 15.31 2.24
N GLY A 190 -5.14 15.98 1.08
CA GLY A 190 -4.30 17.17 0.95
C GLY A 190 -2.80 16.92 0.73
N ALA A 191 -2.31 15.70 0.85
CA ALA A 191 -0.90 15.36 0.60
C ALA A 191 -0.69 14.83 -0.82
N LEU A 192 0.35 15.33 -1.52
CA LEU A 192 0.71 14.89 -2.86
C LEU A 192 1.07 13.39 -2.85
N CYS A 193 0.38 12.59 -3.67
CA CYS A 193 0.49 11.13 -3.61
C CYS A 193 0.73 10.43 -4.95
N ALA A 194 0.33 11.03 -6.09
CA ALA A 194 0.47 10.37 -7.37
C ALA A 194 0.67 11.34 -8.54
N PHE A 195 1.27 10.81 -9.60
CA PHE A 195 1.54 11.47 -10.87
C PHE A 195 1.09 10.57 -12.02
N CYS A 196 0.40 11.12 -13.00
CA CYS A 196 0.07 10.44 -14.25
C CYS A 196 0.35 11.35 -15.44
N ALA A 197 1.05 10.83 -16.44
CA ALA A 197 1.23 11.49 -17.72
C ALA A 197 0.61 10.64 -18.82
N VAL A 198 -0.20 11.25 -19.68
CA VAL A 198 -0.89 10.59 -20.79
C VAL A 198 -0.56 11.26 -22.11
N LEU A 199 -0.51 10.46 -23.18
CA LEU A 199 -0.27 10.93 -24.55
C LEU A 199 -1.47 10.62 -25.43
N PRO A 200 -1.78 11.45 -26.44
CA PRO A 200 -2.78 11.12 -27.43
C PRO A 200 -2.45 9.76 -28.07
N PHE A 201 -3.44 8.93 -28.20
CA PHE A 201 -3.34 7.64 -28.90
C PHE A 201 -4.24 7.66 -30.13
N PRO A 202 -3.68 7.89 -31.35
CA PRO A 202 -4.48 7.85 -32.56
C PRO A 202 -5.12 6.47 -32.74
N HIS A 203 -6.45 6.43 -32.82
CA HIS A 203 -7.18 5.20 -33.05
C HIS A 203 -8.10 5.37 -34.28
N PRO A 204 -8.15 4.39 -35.20
CA PRO A 204 -8.91 4.51 -36.45
C PRO A 204 -10.39 4.81 -36.27
N THR A 205 -11.01 4.26 -35.23
CA THR A 205 -12.46 4.34 -34.99
C THR A 205 -12.86 5.09 -33.71
N LYS A 206 -11.92 5.32 -32.79
CA LYS A 206 -12.21 6.01 -31.50
C LYS A 206 -11.56 7.37 -31.50
N LYS A 207 -12.36 8.42 -31.23
CA LYS A 207 -11.87 9.79 -31.04
C LYS A 207 -11.48 10.00 -29.57
N ASN A 208 -10.58 10.93 -29.33
CA ASN A 208 -10.14 11.34 -27.99
C ASN A 208 -9.60 10.19 -27.11
N THR A 209 -8.89 9.25 -27.72
CA THR A 209 -8.21 8.18 -27.00
C THR A 209 -6.84 8.64 -26.51
N TRP A 210 -6.52 8.26 -25.29
CA TRP A 210 -5.27 8.56 -24.62
C TRP A 210 -4.62 7.25 -24.17
N ARG A 211 -3.31 7.22 -24.16
CA ARG A 211 -2.54 6.12 -23.56
C ARG A 211 -1.75 6.63 -22.38
N GLU A 212 -1.67 5.82 -21.37
CA GLU A 212 -0.78 6.04 -20.25
C GLU A 212 0.68 6.06 -20.73
N HIS A 213 1.44 7.05 -20.28
CA HIS A 213 2.86 7.20 -20.58
C HIS A 213 3.72 6.99 -19.35
N ARG A 214 3.32 7.55 -18.22
CA ARG A 214 3.96 7.41 -16.91
C ARG A 214 2.90 7.49 -15.82
N THR A 215 2.85 6.50 -14.96
CA THR A 215 2.04 6.58 -13.73
C THR A 215 2.87 6.15 -12.55
N VAL A 216 2.88 6.97 -11.51
CA VAL A 216 3.61 6.74 -10.27
C VAL A 216 2.71 7.09 -9.09
N VAL A 217 2.57 6.16 -8.17
CA VAL A 217 2.01 6.40 -6.83
C VAL A 217 3.15 6.31 -5.84
N LEU A 218 3.28 7.30 -4.97
CA LEU A 218 4.30 7.26 -3.92
C LEU A 218 4.13 6.00 -3.06
N PRO A 219 5.23 5.38 -2.57
CA PRO A 219 5.18 4.12 -1.84
C PRO A 219 4.17 4.11 -0.69
N ASP A 220 4.08 5.22 0.05
CA ASP A 220 3.21 5.33 1.21
C ASP A 220 1.70 5.31 0.86
N TYR A 221 1.35 5.54 -0.40
CA TYR A 221 -0.03 5.60 -0.90
C TYR A 221 -0.41 4.43 -1.80
N GLN A 222 0.46 3.42 -1.93
CA GLN A 222 0.18 2.24 -2.75
C GLN A 222 -0.81 1.27 -2.08
N GLY A 223 -1.46 0.42 -2.89
CA GLY A 223 -2.36 -0.65 -2.41
C GLY A 223 -3.82 -0.24 -2.17
N ILE A 224 -4.17 1.04 -2.23
CA ILE A 224 -5.53 1.54 -2.01
C ILE A 224 -6.29 1.92 -3.30
N GLY A 225 -5.68 1.71 -4.46
CA GLY A 225 -6.32 1.89 -5.78
C GLY A 225 -6.16 3.27 -6.40
N ILE A 226 -5.33 4.18 -5.83
CA ILE A 226 -5.11 5.54 -6.37
C ILE A 226 -4.61 5.50 -7.81
N GLY A 227 -3.64 4.65 -8.14
CA GLY A 227 -3.12 4.54 -9.50
C GLY A 227 -4.22 4.19 -10.52
N HIS A 228 -5.08 3.24 -10.17
CA HIS A 228 -6.20 2.85 -11.02
C HIS A 228 -7.20 3.99 -11.23
N GLN A 229 -7.54 4.73 -10.18
CA GLN A 229 -8.45 5.87 -10.30
C GLN A 229 -7.84 7.03 -11.11
N LEU A 230 -6.53 7.20 -11.06
CA LEU A 230 -5.84 8.25 -11.81
C LEU A 230 -5.69 7.93 -13.30
N SER A 231 -5.71 6.63 -13.66
CA SER A 231 -5.61 6.14 -15.04
C SER A 231 -6.95 5.99 -15.76
N ASN A 232 -8.06 6.04 -15.05
CA ASN A 232 -9.43 5.96 -15.59
C ASN A 232 -10.07 7.34 -15.73
#